data_26359ce4af38add733486af22f961b29
#
_entry.id   26359ce4af38add733486af22f961b29
#
_cell.length_a   1.000
_cell.length_b   1.000
_cell.length_c   1.000
_cell.angle_alpha   90.00
_cell.angle_beta   90.00
_cell.angle_gamma   90.00
#
_symmetry.space_group_name_H-M   'P 1'
#
loop_
_entity.id
_entity.type
_entity.pdbx_description
1 polymer ?
#
loop_
_entity_poly.entity_id
_entity_poly.type
_entity_poly.pdbx_seq_one_letter_code
_entity_poly.pdbx_strand_id
1 'polypeptide(L)'
;MTSINEIIQTYDSILKVADKDAKESKRAYGGFLRSLKGKLQEYITGEIIKIAWHNLGGDEKRLDVNSKKIRVPIRLSYVHKIRETKVREYILQNIEKYHYGISVDKHIHIDGKFVMAIECKAFTENAMIKRILVDFHLIKTVCPNISCFLFQLESQLTGDYSALPKTVFGSVSTHSIMSYFEDVDLHIFTLLEGERSITKPIHTFFKPLKYDNVERAVKLLEGYLNEFV
;
A
#
# COMPACT_ATOMS: atom_id res chain seq x y z
N MET A 1 14.91 18.34 -0.86
CA MET A 1 13.69 17.59 -0.43
C MET A 1 12.49 18.04 -1.27
N THR A 2 11.68 17.13 -1.74
CA THR A 2 10.47 17.40 -2.55
C THR A 2 9.41 18.08 -1.67
N SER A 3 8.78 19.14 -2.18
CA SER A 3 7.66 19.81 -1.49
C SER A 3 6.32 19.17 -1.87
N ILE A 4 5.28 19.41 -1.07
CA ILE A 4 3.89 18.98 -1.39
C ILE A 4 3.44 19.55 -2.75
N ASN A 5 3.81 20.79 -3.07
CA ASN A 5 3.46 21.41 -4.35
C ASN A 5 4.13 20.70 -5.54
N GLU A 6 5.37 20.24 -5.41
CA GLU A 6 6.05 19.46 -6.45
C GLU A 6 5.42 18.08 -6.65
N ILE A 7 4.94 17.44 -5.58
CA ILE A 7 4.16 16.20 -5.68
C ILE A 7 2.89 16.44 -6.51
N ILE A 8 2.16 17.51 -6.23
CA ILE A 8 0.91 17.87 -6.95
C ILE A 8 1.21 18.17 -8.41
N GLN A 9 2.25 18.95 -8.72
CA GLN A 9 2.66 19.27 -10.09
C GLN A 9 3.05 18.01 -10.88
N THR A 10 3.75 17.07 -10.22
CA THR A 10 4.13 15.78 -10.84
C THR A 10 2.89 14.95 -11.14
N TYR A 11 1.95 14.85 -10.18
CA TYR A 11 0.68 14.16 -10.37
C TYR A 11 -0.10 14.74 -11.56
N ASP A 12 -0.29 16.07 -11.60
CA ASP A 12 -1.01 16.78 -12.67
C ASP A 12 -0.37 16.54 -14.04
N SER A 13 0.94 16.66 -14.12
CA SER A 13 1.69 16.50 -15.37
C SER A 13 1.55 15.08 -15.94
N ILE A 14 1.71 14.06 -15.09
CA ILE A 14 1.59 12.65 -15.49
C ILE A 14 0.18 12.32 -15.96
N LEU A 15 -0.86 12.81 -15.27
CA LEU A 15 -2.24 12.53 -15.67
C LEU A 15 -2.66 13.26 -16.93
N LYS A 16 -2.17 14.48 -17.15
CA LYS A 16 -2.43 15.22 -18.41
C LYS A 16 -1.81 14.52 -19.62
N VAL A 17 -0.61 14.00 -19.50
CA VAL A 17 0.04 13.21 -20.57
C VAL A 17 -0.74 11.90 -20.78
N ALA A 18 -1.11 11.20 -19.71
CA ALA A 18 -1.89 9.99 -19.79
C ALA A 18 -3.26 10.18 -20.49
N ASP A 19 -3.93 11.31 -20.27
CA ASP A 19 -5.21 11.62 -20.94
C ASP A 19 -5.01 11.89 -22.45
N LYS A 20 -3.91 12.55 -22.82
CA LYS A 20 -3.57 12.81 -24.23
C LYS A 20 -3.30 11.51 -24.99
N ASP A 21 -2.44 10.67 -24.45
CA ASP A 21 -2.11 9.36 -25.01
C ASP A 21 -3.33 8.43 -25.08
N ALA A 22 -4.28 8.58 -24.11
CA ALA A 22 -5.55 7.87 -24.08
C ALA A 22 -6.40 8.11 -25.32
N LYS A 23 -6.41 9.32 -25.79
CA LYS A 23 -7.22 9.72 -26.96
C LYS A 23 -6.61 9.24 -28.27
N GLU A 24 -5.31 8.96 -28.29
CA GLU A 24 -4.56 8.64 -29.51
C GLU A 24 -4.36 7.14 -29.78
N SER A 25 -4.44 6.23 -28.78
CA SER A 25 -4.13 4.81 -28.97
C SER A 25 -5.16 3.81 -28.44
N LYS A 26 -5.66 2.93 -29.32
CA LYS A 26 -6.84 2.07 -29.05
C LYS A 26 -6.62 0.71 -28.34
N ARG A 27 -5.43 0.12 -28.19
CA ARG A 27 -5.28 -1.27 -27.71
C ARG A 27 -4.19 -1.60 -26.68
N ALA A 28 -3.05 -0.94 -26.68
CA ALA A 28 -1.96 -1.20 -25.70
C ALA A 28 -2.14 -0.41 -24.38
N TYR A 29 -3.15 0.37 -24.32
CA TYR A 29 -3.38 1.48 -23.43
C TYR A 29 -3.71 1.09 -21.97
N GLY A 30 -4.54 0.07 -21.75
CA GLY A 30 -5.01 -0.27 -20.40
C GLY A 30 -3.90 -0.76 -19.45
N GLY A 31 -2.93 -1.52 -19.97
CA GLY A 31 -1.78 -2.01 -19.18
C GLY A 31 -0.79 -0.91 -18.85
N PHE A 32 -0.46 -0.06 -19.83
CA PHE A 32 0.45 1.08 -19.66
C PHE A 32 -0.09 2.06 -18.60
N LEU A 33 -1.35 2.46 -18.70
CA LEU A 33 -2.00 3.37 -17.73
C LEU A 33 -2.08 2.79 -16.32
N ARG A 34 -2.35 1.49 -16.18
CA ARG A 34 -2.35 0.84 -14.86
C ARG A 34 -0.96 0.91 -14.24
N SER A 35 0.07 0.58 -15.02
CA SER A 35 1.46 0.66 -14.58
C SER A 35 1.85 2.10 -14.21
N LEU A 36 1.49 3.08 -15.04
CA LEU A 36 1.80 4.50 -14.81
C LEU A 36 1.17 5.01 -13.50
N LYS A 37 -0.13 4.73 -13.29
CA LYS A 37 -0.84 5.13 -12.06
C LYS A 37 -0.31 4.40 -10.82
N GLY A 38 0.08 3.14 -10.94
CA GLY A 38 0.72 2.41 -9.86
C GLY A 38 2.06 3.05 -9.46
N LYS A 39 2.94 3.31 -10.43
CA LYS A 39 4.23 3.98 -10.19
C LYS A 39 4.06 5.40 -9.64
N LEU A 40 3.07 6.14 -10.11
CA LEU A 40 2.75 7.47 -9.60
C LEU A 40 2.35 7.40 -8.13
N GLN A 41 1.48 6.45 -7.74
CA GLN A 41 1.08 6.26 -6.35
C GLN A 41 2.26 5.86 -5.46
N GLU A 42 3.11 4.96 -5.94
CA GLU A 42 4.33 4.57 -5.21
C GLU A 42 5.30 5.75 -5.04
N TYR A 43 5.44 6.60 -6.06
CA TYR A 43 6.25 7.82 -5.98
C TYR A 43 5.69 8.80 -4.93
N ILE A 44 4.39 9.13 -5.03
CA ILE A 44 3.73 10.05 -4.10
C ILE A 44 3.88 9.55 -2.66
N THR A 45 3.62 8.26 -2.42
CA THR A 45 3.76 7.66 -1.09
C THR A 45 5.19 7.74 -0.58
N GLY A 46 6.19 7.47 -1.44
CA GLY A 46 7.60 7.60 -1.08
C GLY A 46 7.99 9.01 -0.65
N GLU A 47 7.50 10.03 -1.36
CA GLU A 47 7.78 11.43 -1.01
C GLU A 47 7.04 11.86 0.28
N ILE A 48 5.81 11.42 0.48
CA ILE A 48 5.05 11.66 1.73
C ILE A 48 5.80 11.10 2.94
N ILE A 49 6.36 9.88 2.84
CA ILE A 49 7.16 9.27 3.92
C ILE A 49 8.39 10.14 4.25
N LYS A 50 9.12 10.59 3.24
CA LYS A 50 10.32 11.42 3.42
C LYS A 50 9.98 12.78 4.05
N ILE A 51 8.89 13.42 3.60
CA ILE A 51 8.42 14.70 4.16
C ILE A 51 8.05 14.51 5.63
N ALA A 52 7.28 13.47 5.96
CA ALA A 52 6.88 13.19 7.35
C ALA A 52 8.09 12.97 8.26
N TRP A 53 9.06 12.15 7.83
CA TRP A 53 10.29 11.91 8.58
C TRP A 53 11.13 13.17 8.80
N HIS A 54 11.27 13.98 7.75
CA HIS A 54 12.00 15.25 7.83
C HIS A 54 11.32 16.27 8.77
N ASN A 55 9.98 16.40 8.68
CA ASN A 55 9.23 17.31 9.53
C ASN A 55 9.37 17.00 11.03
N LEU A 56 9.56 15.74 11.36
CA LEU A 56 9.86 15.27 12.73
C LEU A 56 11.32 15.54 13.15
N GLY A 57 12.18 16.02 12.23
CA GLY A 57 13.61 16.18 12.50
C GLY A 57 14.40 14.88 12.43
N GLY A 58 13.85 13.84 11.83
CA GLY A 58 14.51 12.53 11.70
C GLY A 58 15.75 12.58 10.79
N ASP A 59 16.83 11.91 11.19
CA ASP A 59 18.03 11.76 10.35
C ASP A 59 17.73 10.83 9.18
N GLU A 60 17.96 11.32 7.96
CA GLU A 60 17.72 10.55 6.71
C GLU A 60 18.53 9.24 6.67
N LYS A 61 19.68 9.16 7.34
CA LYS A 61 20.51 7.94 7.41
C LYS A 61 19.87 6.83 8.22
N ARG A 62 18.94 7.14 9.12
CA ARG A 62 18.20 6.18 9.92
C ARG A 62 17.02 5.56 9.18
N LEU A 63 16.52 6.24 8.13
CA LEU A 63 15.36 5.83 7.35
C LEU A 63 15.78 5.03 6.11
N ASP A 64 15.37 3.78 6.02
CA ASP A 64 15.46 2.96 4.79
C ASP A 64 14.05 2.60 4.30
N VAL A 65 13.70 3.06 3.09
CA VAL A 65 12.44 2.77 2.43
C VAL A 65 12.73 1.84 1.24
N ASN A 66 12.29 0.61 1.34
CA ASN A 66 12.56 -0.39 0.32
C ASN A 66 11.32 -1.29 0.06
N SER A 67 11.47 -2.32 -0.79
CA SER A 67 10.45 -3.36 -1.07
C SER A 67 11.09 -4.76 -1.14
N LYS A 68 12.12 -5.00 -0.33
CA LYS A 68 12.84 -6.28 -0.29
C LYS A 68 11.90 -7.39 0.18
N LYS A 69 12.01 -8.57 -0.46
CA LYS A 69 11.18 -9.72 -0.09
C LYS A 69 11.46 -10.19 1.33
N ILE A 70 10.41 -10.34 2.10
CA ILE A 70 10.40 -10.98 3.41
C ILE A 70 10.17 -12.48 3.22
N ARG A 71 10.94 -13.31 3.89
CA ARG A 71 10.83 -14.77 3.84
C ARG A 71 9.90 -15.25 4.94
N VAL A 72 8.71 -15.70 4.55
CA VAL A 72 7.74 -16.32 5.46
C VAL A 72 7.95 -17.82 5.43
N PRO A 73 8.42 -18.46 6.52
CA PRO A 73 8.73 -19.87 6.51
C PRO A 73 7.48 -20.75 6.46
N ILE A 74 7.63 -21.95 5.94
CA ILE A 74 6.59 -22.97 5.99
C ILE A 74 6.26 -23.32 7.45
N ARG A 75 4.98 -23.52 7.77
CA ARG A 75 4.56 -23.94 9.10
C ARG A 75 4.80 -25.41 9.31
N LEU A 76 5.55 -25.80 10.35
CA LEU A 76 5.79 -27.21 10.71
C LEU A 76 4.51 -28.00 10.97
N SER A 77 3.49 -27.35 11.57
CA SER A 77 2.17 -27.94 11.78
C SER A 77 1.50 -28.39 10.47
N TYR A 78 1.74 -27.68 9.36
CA TYR A 78 1.30 -28.10 8.03
C TYR A 78 2.13 -29.28 7.52
N VAL A 79 3.46 -29.24 7.65
CA VAL A 79 4.35 -30.30 7.17
C VAL A 79 3.99 -31.64 7.83
N HIS A 80 3.72 -31.65 9.14
CA HIS A 80 3.31 -32.85 9.87
C HIS A 80 1.96 -33.43 9.43
N LYS A 81 1.09 -32.61 8.78
CA LYS A 81 -0.21 -33.07 8.24
C LYS A 81 -0.10 -33.67 6.83
N ILE A 82 1.05 -33.58 6.19
CA ILE A 82 1.26 -34.17 4.86
C ILE A 82 1.21 -35.70 5.00
N ARG A 83 0.27 -36.34 4.31
CA ARG A 83 0.02 -37.79 4.41
C ARG A 83 1.12 -38.61 3.75
N GLU A 84 1.65 -38.14 2.62
CA GLU A 84 2.71 -38.83 1.89
C GLU A 84 4.05 -38.69 2.63
N THR A 85 4.54 -39.79 3.19
CA THR A 85 5.71 -39.80 4.05
C THR A 85 6.98 -39.33 3.32
N LYS A 86 7.19 -39.76 2.07
CA LYS A 86 8.36 -39.32 1.29
C LYS A 86 8.39 -37.82 1.04
N VAL A 87 7.22 -37.22 0.77
CA VAL A 87 7.10 -35.76 0.58
C VAL A 87 7.37 -35.03 1.89
N ARG A 88 6.82 -35.49 2.99
CA ARG A 88 7.04 -34.91 4.31
C ARG A 88 8.51 -34.94 4.72
N GLU A 89 9.17 -36.10 4.58
CA GLU A 89 10.59 -36.28 4.89
C GLU A 89 11.48 -35.39 4.02
N TYR A 90 11.20 -35.34 2.72
CA TYR A 90 11.94 -34.48 1.79
C TYR A 90 11.83 -32.99 2.17
N ILE A 91 10.63 -32.53 2.57
CA ILE A 91 10.44 -31.14 3.02
C ILE A 91 11.23 -30.90 4.31
N LEU A 92 11.17 -31.79 5.28
CA LEU A 92 11.88 -31.66 6.56
C LEU A 92 13.41 -31.63 6.36
N GLN A 93 13.94 -32.43 5.47
CA GLN A 93 15.39 -32.44 5.11
C GLN A 93 15.83 -31.18 4.39
N ASN A 94 14.89 -30.43 3.76
CA ASN A 94 15.17 -29.23 2.98
C ASN A 94 14.45 -28.00 3.54
N ILE A 95 14.09 -27.97 4.80
CA ILE A 95 13.18 -27.00 5.42
C ILE A 95 13.59 -25.55 5.15
N GLU A 96 14.88 -25.24 5.12
CA GLU A 96 15.45 -23.93 4.85
C GLU A 96 15.09 -23.34 3.48
N LYS A 97 14.72 -24.20 2.53
CA LYS A 97 14.29 -23.80 1.19
C LYS A 97 12.80 -23.46 1.14
N TYR A 98 12.01 -23.95 2.12
CA TYR A 98 10.56 -23.81 2.13
C TYR A 98 10.12 -22.53 2.81
N HIS A 99 10.10 -21.47 2.04
CA HIS A 99 9.56 -20.16 2.47
C HIS A 99 8.82 -19.50 1.31
N TYR A 100 7.83 -18.69 1.66
CA TYR A 100 7.15 -17.81 0.72
C TYR A 100 7.80 -16.43 0.75
N GLY A 101 8.26 -15.94 -0.40
CA GLY A 101 8.84 -14.59 -0.52
C GLY A 101 7.75 -13.56 -0.81
N ILE A 102 7.44 -12.72 0.16
CA ILE A 102 6.42 -11.69 0.07
C ILE A 102 7.02 -10.29 0.18
N SER A 103 6.44 -9.32 -0.53
CA SER A 103 6.74 -7.91 -0.35
C SER A 103 5.50 -7.08 -0.64
N VAL A 104 5.41 -5.92 0.00
CA VAL A 104 4.50 -4.83 -0.33
C VAL A 104 5.29 -3.66 -0.92
N ASP A 105 4.61 -2.65 -1.43
CA ASP A 105 5.25 -1.59 -2.23
C ASP A 105 6.28 -0.76 -1.44
N LYS A 106 6.06 -0.52 -0.13
CA LYS A 106 7.00 0.20 0.74
C LYS A 106 7.17 -0.53 2.07
N HIS A 107 8.41 -0.90 2.38
CA HIS A 107 8.86 -1.32 3.70
C HIS A 107 9.64 -0.18 4.33
N ILE A 108 9.21 0.31 5.47
CA ILE A 108 9.86 1.39 6.20
C ILE A 108 10.65 0.79 7.35
N HIS A 109 11.97 0.99 7.30
CA HIS A 109 12.88 0.59 8.36
C HIS A 109 13.50 1.84 8.99
N ILE A 110 13.58 1.85 10.31
CA ILE A 110 14.25 2.88 11.08
C ILE A 110 15.31 2.19 11.94
N ASP A 111 16.56 2.60 11.81
CA ASP A 111 17.71 1.94 12.44
C ASP A 111 17.78 0.43 12.13
N GLY A 112 17.39 0.05 10.92
CA GLY A 112 17.33 -1.33 10.46
C GLY A 112 16.14 -2.15 10.97
N LYS A 113 15.30 -1.61 11.85
CA LYS A 113 14.09 -2.25 12.34
C LYS A 113 12.92 -1.98 11.40
N PHE A 114 12.24 -3.03 10.92
CA PHE A 114 11.02 -2.91 10.11
C PHE A 114 9.86 -2.44 11.00
N VAL A 115 9.35 -1.24 10.75
CA VAL A 115 8.34 -0.58 11.60
C VAL A 115 6.99 -0.41 10.89
N MET A 116 6.98 -0.28 9.57
CA MET A 116 5.75 0.00 8.83
C MET A 116 5.78 -0.59 7.43
N ALA A 117 4.66 -1.11 6.97
CA ALA A 117 4.43 -1.63 5.63
C ALA A 117 3.30 -0.87 4.95
N ILE A 118 3.52 -0.39 3.72
CA ILE A 118 2.51 0.33 2.94
C ILE A 118 2.31 -0.34 1.59
N GLU A 119 1.09 -0.71 1.30
CA GLU A 119 0.66 -1.12 -0.03
C GLU A 119 0.11 0.09 -0.79
N CYS A 120 0.54 0.28 -2.04
CA CYS A 120 0.16 1.42 -2.89
C CYS A 120 -0.77 0.95 -4.00
N LYS A 121 -1.93 1.58 -4.14
CA LYS A 121 -2.89 1.25 -5.20
C LYS A 121 -3.41 2.50 -5.90
N ALA A 122 -3.58 2.42 -7.23
CA ALA A 122 -4.29 3.48 -7.95
C ALA A 122 -5.77 3.54 -7.53
N PHE A 123 -6.36 2.40 -7.22
CA PHE A 123 -7.67 2.27 -6.58
C PHE A 123 -7.76 0.90 -5.92
N THR A 124 -8.72 0.76 -4.99
CA THR A 124 -8.96 -0.51 -4.31
C THR A 124 -10.45 -0.84 -4.27
N GLU A 125 -10.76 -2.11 -4.53
CA GLU A 125 -12.06 -2.74 -4.38
C GLU A 125 -11.96 -3.94 -3.41
N ASN A 126 -13.08 -4.52 -2.99
CA ASN A 126 -13.12 -5.60 -2.00
C ASN A 126 -12.25 -6.82 -2.37
N ALA A 127 -12.17 -7.19 -3.66
CA ALA A 127 -11.31 -8.29 -4.10
C ALA A 127 -9.82 -8.01 -3.84
N MET A 128 -9.41 -6.74 -4.02
CA MET A 128 -8.03 -6.30 -3.74
C MET A 128 -7.76 -6.23 -2.23
N ILE A 129 -8.70 -5.73 -1.43
CA ILE A 129 -8.57 -5.70 0.05
C ILE A 129 -8.30 -7.10 0.59
N LYS A 130 -9.03 -8.11 0.14
CA LYS A 130 -8.80 -9.49 0.57
C LYS A 130 -7.35 -9.93 0.34
N ARG A 131 -6.77 -9.63 -0.82
CA ARG A 131 -5.39 -9.97 -1.13
C ARG A 131 -4.41 -9.19 -0.23
N ILE A 132 -4.63 -7.89 -0.06
CA ILE A 132 -3.80 -7.01 0.78
C ILE A 132 -3.77 -7.53 2.23
N LEU A 133 -4.93 -7.89 2.77
CA LEU A 133 -5.04 -8.44 4.13
C LEU A 133 -4.30 -9.76 4.28
N VAL A 134 -4.38 -10.67 3.29
CA VAL A 134 -3.60 -11.91 3.29
C VAL A 134 -2.10 -11.62 3.27
N ASP A 135 -1.66 -10.69 2.43
CA ASP A 135 -0.25 -10.33 2.32
C ASP A 135 0.26 -9.74 3.65
N PHE A 136 -0.45 -8.80 4.25
CA PHE A 136 -0.09 -8.24 5.55
C PHE A 136 -0.15 -9.26 6.69
N HIS A 137 -1.17 -10.12 6.73
CA HIS A 137 -1.25 -11.21 7.70
C HIS A 137 -0.02 -12.11 7.64
N LEU A 138 0.40 -12.50 6.44
CA LEU A 138 1.61 -13.31 6.27
C LEU A 138 2.87 -12.56 6.76
N ILE A 139 3.02 -11.27 6.45
CA ILE A 139 4.14 -10.46 6.95
C ILE A 139 4.12 -10.40 8.48
N LYS A 140 2.96 -10.18 9.09
CA LYS A 140 2.81 -10.10 10.55
C LYS A 140 3.11 -11.41 11.27
N THR A 141 3.06 -12.57 10.59
CA THR A 141 3.52 -13.83 11.21
C THR A 141 5.02 -13.85 11.53
N VAL A 142 5.82 -13.01 10.86
CA VAL A 142 7.28 -12.90 11.07
C VAL A 142 7.70 -11.52 11.61
N CYS A 143 6.87 -10.50 11.39
CA CYS A 143 7.09 -9.14 11.86
C CYS A 143 5.82 -8.61 12.55
N PRO A 144 5.47 -9.08 13.76
CA PRO A 144 4.15 -8.84 14.38
C PRO A 144 3.86 -7.38 14.72
N ASN A 145 4.90 -6.57 14.97
CA ASN A 145 4.77 -5.22 15.51
C ASN A 145 4.79 -4.12 14.44
N ILE A 146 4.61 -4.46 13.16
CA ILE A 146 4.55 -3.46 12.09
C ILE A 146 3.16 -2.83 12.00
N SER A 147 3.10 -1.55 11.65
CA SER A 147 1.88 -0.87 11.23
C SER A 147 1.61 -1.14 9.75
N CYS A 148 0.35 -1.44 9.39
CA CYS A 148 -0.05 -1.82 8.03
C CYS A 148 -0.93 -0.74 7.40
N PHE A 149 -0.52 -0.23 6.23
CA PHE A 149 -1.23 0.84 5.53
C PHE A 149 -1.58 0.46 4.09
N LEU A 150 -2.73 0.90 3.67
CA LEU A 150 -3.12 0.98 2.26
C LEU A 150 -3.21 2.46 1.86
N PHE A 151 -2.31 2.90 1.00
CA PHE A 151 -2.37 4.21 0.36
C PHE A 151 -2.89 4.06 -1.06
N GLN A 152 -4.00 4.71 -1.37
CA GLN A 152 -4.63 4.64 -2.69
C GLN A 152 -4.96 6.03 -3.25
N LEU A 153 -5.01 6.17 -4.59
CA LEU A 153 -5.51 7.41 -5.20
C LEU A 153 -7.03 7.50 -5.03
N GLU A 154 -7.77 6.46 -5.40
CA GLU A 154 -9.23 6.41 -5.31
C GLU A 154 -9.71 5.18 -4.53
N SER A 155 -10.86 5.33 -3.87
CA SER A 155 -11.55 4.24 -3.17
C SER A 155 -12.77 3.76 -3.96
N GLN A 156 -12.98 2.44 -4.00
CA GLN A 156 -14.21 1.79 -4.45
C GLN A 156 -14.69 0.81 -3.36
N LEU A 157 -14.64 1.26 -2.10
CA LEU A 157 -14.95 0.48 -0.90
C LEU A 157 -16.25 0.94 -0.22
N THR A 158 -17.10 1.65 -0.93
CA THR A 158 -18.33 2.29 -0.43
C THR A 158 -18.04 3.27 0.72
N GLY A 159 -17.50 4.41 0.36
CA GLY A 159 -17.18 5.52 1.27
C GLY A 159 -15.97 6.32 0.81
N ASP A 160 -15.99 7.60 1.15
CA ASP A 160 -14.89 8.52 0.86
C ASP A 160 -13.85 8.49 1.98
N TYR A 161 -12.87 7.63 1.86
CA TYR A 161 -11.76 7.51 2.82
C TYR A 161 -10.74 8.66 2.75
N SER A 162 -10.89 9.63 1.81
CA SER A 162 -10.04 10.82 1.76
C SER A 162 -10.41 11.85 2.82
N ALA A 163 -11.64 11.83 3.31
CA ALA A 163 -12.20 12.88 4.15
C ALA A 163 -12.07 12.62 5.66
N LEU A 164 -11.03 11.89 6.10
CA LEU A 164 -10.75 11.73 7.53
C LEU A 164 -10.51 13.11 8.21
N PRO A 165 -11.07 13.40 9.40
CA PRO A 165 -11.68 12.43 10.33
C PRO A 165 -13.18 12.17 10.15
N LYS A 166 -13.79 12.47 9.01
CA LYS A 166 -15.20 12.15 8.78
C LYS A 166 -15.47 10.66 8.96
N THR A 167 -16.62 10.33 9.51
CA THR A 167 -17.05 8.95 9.65
C THR A 167 -17.25 8.31 8.28
N VAL A 168 -16.52 7.21 8.02
CA VAL A 168 -16.69 6.41 6.81
C VAL A 168 -17.25 5.06 7.23
N PHE A 169 -18.49 4.79 6.82
CA PHE A 169 -19.14 3.51 7.19
C PHE A 169 -18.57 2.32 6.41
N GLY A 170 -18.09 2.53 5.20
CA GLY A 170 -17.60 1.46 4.33
C GLY A 170 -18.72 0.51 3.88
N SER A 171 -18.39 -0.54 3.14
CA SER A 171 -19.36 -1.57 2.75
C SER A 171 -19.42 -2.70 3.76
N VAL A 172 -20.58 -3.39 3.82
CA VAL A 172 -20.74 -4.63 4.60
C VAL A 172 -19.65 -5.64 4.24
N SER A 173 -19.36 -5.80 2.94
CA SER A 173 -18.34 -6.75 2.48
C SER A 173 -16.92 -6.36 2.93
N THR A 174 -16.59 -5.06 2.92
CA THR A 174 -15.28 -4.56 3.39
C THR A 174 -15.07 -4.93 4.86
N HIS A 175 -16.03 -4.57 5.73
CA HIS A 175 -15.93 -4.86 7.16
C HIS A 175 -15.96 -6.36 7.45
N SER A 176 -16.81 -7.12 6.76
CA SER A 176 -16.85 -8.58 6.93
C SER A 176 -15.53 -9.25 6.57
N ILE A 177 -14.87 -8.82 5.49
CA ILE A 177 -13.55 -9.35 5.13
C ILE A 177 -12.51 -8.96 6.16
N MET A 178 -12.45 -7.67 6.55
CA MET A 178 -11.47 -7.17 7.51
C MET A 178 -11.57 -7.86 8.88
N SER A 179 -12.77 -8.23 9.31
CA SER A 179 -12.99 -8.90 10.60
C SER A 179 -12.31 -10.28 10.75
N TYR A 180 -11.92 -10.92 9.66
CA TYR A 180 -11.14 -12.16 9.67
C TYR A 180 -9.62 -11.95 9.73
N PHE A 181 -9.18 -10.69 9.70
CA PHE A 181 -7.77 -10.28 9.71
C PHE A 181 -7.54 -9.17 10.74
N GLU A 182 -8.13 -9.32 11.92
CA GLU A 182 -8.05 -8.33 13.00
C GLU A 182 -6.61 -8.10 13.50
N ASP A 183 -5.72 -9.08 13.32
CA ASP A 183 -4.29 -8.94 13.60
C ASP A 183 -3.56 -7.95 12.67
N VAL A 184 -4.13 -7.65 11.50
CA VAL A 184 -3.53 -6.74 10.52
C VAL A 184 -3.70 -5.27 10.92
N ASP A 185 -4.85 -4.89 11.49
CA ASP A 185 -5.21 -3.50 11.82
C ASP A 185 -4.89 -2.55 10.65
N LEU A 186 -5.59 -2.74 9.52
CA LEU A 186 -5.29 -2.05 8.27
C LEU A 186 -5.79 -0.61 8.27
N HIS A 187 -4.85 0.35 8.17
CA HIS A 187 -5.16 1.76 7.99
C HIS A 187 -5.30 2.08 6.50
N ILE A 188 -6.49 2.58 6.09
CA ILE A 188 -6.78 2.95 4.69
C ILE A 188 -6.72 4.46 4.54
N PHE A 189 -5.92 4.95 3.59
CA PHE A 189 -5.83 6.35 3.23
C PHE A 189 -6.03 6.56 1.73
N THR A 190 -6.94 7.50 1.39
CA THR A 190 -7.26 7.84 -0.01
C THR A 190 -6.86 9.30 -0.27
N LEU A 191 -6.08 9.52 -1.35
CA LEU A 191 -5.54 10.84 -1.67
C LEU A 191 -6.51 11.73 -2.44
N LEU A 192 -7.37 11.15 -3.31
CA LEU A 192 -8.34 11.90 -4.11
C LEU A 192 -9.71 11.87 -3.47
N GLU A 193 -10.40 12.99 -3.50
CA GLU A 193 -11.74 13.12 -2.94
C GLU A 193 -12.80 12.34 -3.73
N GLY A 194 -13.79 11.86 -2.99
CA GLY A 194 -14.93 11.09 -3.50
C GLY A 194 -14.55 9.67 -3.94
N GLU A 195 -15.57 8.84 -4.09
CA GLU A 195 -15.40 7.49 -4.57
C GLU A 195 -14.98 7.42 -6.05
N ARG A 196 -14.36 6.31 -6.40
CA ARG A 196 -14.04 6.01 -7.79
C ARG A 196 -15.30 5.74 -8.59
N SER A 197 -15.44 6.41 -9.73
CA SER A 197 -16.43 6.05 -10.74
C SER A 197 -15.86 5.03 -11.71
N ILE A 198 -16.58 3.93 -11.95
CA ILE A 198 -16.21 2.90 -12.94
C ILE A 198 -16.28 3.48 -14.35
N THR A 199 -17.27 4.33 -14.61
CA THR A 199 -17.51 4.95 -15.92
C THR A 199 -16.70 6.22 -16.17
N LYS A 200 -16.14 6.80 -15.11
CA LYS A 200 -15.38 8.05 -15.15
C LYS A 200 -14.02 7.89 -14.44
N PRO A 201 -13.10 7.07 -14.99
CA PRO A 201 -11.79 6.90 -14.36
C PRO A 201 -10.96 8.18 -14.43
N ILE A 202 -10.05 8.40 -13.46
CA ILE A 202 -9.26 9.66 -13.31
C ILE A 202 -8.44 10.09 -14.52
N HIS A 203 -8.12 9.19 -15.44
CA HIS A 203 -7.41 9.52 -16.66
C HIS A 203 -8.32 10.09 -17.76
N THR A 204 -9.64 9.92 -17.67
CA THR A 204 -10.62 10.54 -18.55
C THR A 204 -11.38 11.68 -17.87
N PHE A 205 -11.52 11.60 -16.55
CA PHE A 205 -12.14 12.63 -15.70
C PHE A 205 -11.15 12.99 -14.60
N PHE A 206 -10.36 14.00 -14.87
CA PHE A 206 -9.32 14.47 -13.98
C PHE A 206 -9.91 14.84 -12.59
N LYS A 207 -9.32 14.25 -11.55
CA LYS A 207 -9.53 14.64 -10.15
C LYS A 207 -8.25 15.31 -9.66
N PRO A 208 -8.29 16.56 -9.16
CA PRO A 208 -7.10 17.23 -8.66
C PRO A 208 -6.61 16.56 -7.38
N LEU A 209 -5.30 16.42 -7.24
CA LEU A 209 -4.66 16.11 -5.97
C LEU A 209 -4.53 17.41 -5.18
N LYS A 210 -5.28 17.53 -4.07
CA LYS A 210 -5.31 18.75 -3.26
C LYS A 210 -4.16 18.73 -2.23
N TYR A 211 -3.67 19.94 -1.91
CA TYR A 211 -2.63 20.14 -0.90
C TYR A 211 -3.04 19.54 0.44
N ASP A 212 -4.24 19.84 0.92
CA ASP A 212 -4.74 19.38 2.21
C ASP A 212 -4.81 17.85 2.32
N ASN A 213 -5.02 17.14 1.20
CA ASN A 213 -5.07 15.69 1.21
C ASN A 213 -3.66 15.10 1.38
N VAL A 214 -2.66 15.68 0.69
CA VAL A 214 -1.26 15.27 0.84
C VAL A 214 -0.75 15.63 2.24
N GLU A 215 -1.05 16.85 2.74
CA GLU A 215 -0.67 17.28 4.08
C GLU A 215 -1.26 16.36 5.17
N ARG A 216 -2.52 15.95 5.03
CA ARG A 216 -3.14 14.98 5.97
C ARG A 216 -2.44 13.63 5.94
N ALA A 217 -2.01 13.16 4.77
CA ALA A 217 -1.24 11.93 4.67
C ALA A 217 0.13 12.06 5.34
N VAL A 218 0.80 13.20 5.20
CA VAL A 218 2.04 13.51 5.90
C VAL A 218 1.81 13.48 7.41
N LYS A 219 0.81 14.22 7.93
CA LYS A 219 0.48 14.25 9.36
C LYS A 219 0.10 12.89 9.94
N LEU A 220 -0.60 12.07 9.16
CA LEU A 220 -0.90 10.69 9.55
C LEU A 220 0.39 9.92 9.81
N LEU A 221 1.33 9.95 8.86
CA LEU A 221 2.61 9.25 9.01
C LEU A 221 3.48 9.86 10.11
N GLU A 222 3.48 11.18 10.29
CA GLU A 222 4.17 11.84 11.42
C GLU A 222 3.69 11.24 12.76
N GLY A 223 2.37 11.04 12.93
CA GLY A 223 1.82 10.43 14.14
C GLY A 223 2.39 9.04 14.45
N TYR A 224 2.62 8.22 13.42
CA TYR A 224 3.18 6.88 13.57
C TYR A 224 4.72 6.85 13.65
N LEU A 225 5.40 7.80 13.00
CA LEU A 225 6.86 7.84 12.96
C LEU A 225 7.47 8.57 14.17
N ASN A 226 6.68 9.38 14.88
CA ASN A 226 7.16 10.21 15.99
C ASN A 226 7.78 9.41 17.15
N GLU A 227 7.36 8.17 17.33
CA GLU A 227 7.92 7.30 18.39
C GLU A 227 9.37 6.82 18.10
N PHE A 228 9.86 7.04 16.88
CA PHE A 228 11.17 6.57 16.41
C PHE A 228 12.21 7.69 16.24
N VAL A 229 11.84 8.96 16.44
CA VAL A 229 12.73 10.13 16.29
C VAL A 229 13.67 10.34 17.47
#